data_ab4a0d17a6be2f19a0c34e34cb994b74
#
_entry.id   ab4a0d17a6be2f19a0c34e34cb994b74
#
_cell.length_a   1.000
_cell.length_b   1.000
_cell.length_c   1.000
_cell.angle_alpha   90.00
_cell.angle_beta   90.00
_cell.angle_gamma   90.00
#
_symmetry.space_group_name_H-M   'P 1'
#
loop_
_entity.id
_entity.type
_entity.pdbx_description
1 polymer ?
#
loop_
_entity_poly.entity_id
_entity_poly.type
_entity_poly.pdbx_seq_one_letter_code
_entity_poly.pdbx_strand_id
1 'polypeptide(L)'
;QLAAIYQGEEAIKMTRLLKGKWPNYAITEDIVLPVAKSSENVLSETSKVSFNKDNLQLITIEKEYSATGNMKQNDQKKLLLAEDVEANFAALIDKEKVTDKLAEKKKTRDKAAESQAALDKERLKQKDYFIDEIKEQYEQEPKELISYEIKSNGLSIYDSAFKYREVFTMENFVKKAGNNFILDAGKLMGVYKKTDEKERTRTLDIYMPSARTLVYTFNISIPEGYSVKGIDEMNKKVENETASFVSTAKLNGNDVAITVIRTYHHNFEPA
;
A
#
# COMPACT_ATOMS: atom_id res chain seq x y z
N GLN A 1 -0.68 -13.14 10.51
CA GLN A 1 0.68 -13.24 9.99
C GLN A 1 1.68 -12.83 11.08
N LEU A 2 2.84 -13.48 11.13
CA LEU A 2 3.92 -13.11 12.06
C LEU A 2 4.50 -11.73 11.67
N ALA A 3 4.82 -10.91 12.69
CA ALA A 3 5.46 -9.62 12.43
C ALA A 3 6.79 -9.81 11.66
N ALA A 4 7.07 -8.92 10.71
CA ALA A 4 8.22 -9.05 9.80
C ALA A 4 9.56 -9.22 10.54
N ILE A 5 9.75 -8.51 11.65
CA ILE A 5 10.98 -8.53 12.47
C ILE A 5 11.31 -9.89 13.11
N TYR A 6 10.33 -10.80 13.19
CA TYR A 6 10.52 -12.13 13.78
C TYR A 6 10.58 -13.24 12.73
N GLN A 7 10.38 -12.92 11.44
CA GLN A 7 10.40 -13.93 10.38
C GLN A 7 11.84 -14.42 10.14
N GLY A 8 12.02 -15.74 10.15
CA GLY A 8 13.33 -16.37 9.98
C GLY A 8 14.19 -16.43 11.25
N GLU A 9 13.73 -15.87 12.37
CA GLU A 9 14.44 -15.90 13.63
C GLU A 9 14.33 -17.30 14.29
N GLU A 10 15.37 -17.67 15.03
CA GLU A 10 15.33 -18.83 15.93
C GLU A 10 14.44 -18.55 17.13
N ALA A 11 13.62 -19.51 17.49
CA ALA A 11 12.68 -19.38 18.59
C ALA A 11 12.45 -20.72 19.31
N ILE A 12 12.00 -20.63 20.55
CA ILE A 12 11.60 -21.80 21.32
C ILE A 12 10.08 -21.91 21.32
N LYS A 13 9.55 -22.92 20.66
CA LYS A 13 8.14 -23.27 20.75
C LYS A 13 7.88 -24.01 22.05
N MET A 14 6.95 -23.48 22.84
CA MET A 14 6.56 -24.09 24.11
C MET A 14 5.13 -24.63 24.02
N THR A 15 4.98 -25.93 24.13
CA THR A 15 3.69 -26.61 24.21
C THR A 15 3.40 -26.99 25.66
N ARG A 16 2.34 -26.41 26.24
CA ARG A 16 1.90 -26.77 27.60
C ARG A 16 0.98 -27.97 27.54
N LEU A 17 1.31 -29.00 28.30
CA LEU A 17 0.44 -30.14 28.53
C LEU A 17 -0.37 -29.91 29.80
N LEU A 18 -1.69 -29.92 29.66
CA LEU A 18 -2.62 -29.87 30.82
C LEU A 18 -2.85 -31.26 31.35
N LYS A 19 -2.50 -31.48 32.60
CA LYS A 19 -2.83 -32.72 33.33
C LYS A 19 -3.66 -32.33 34.57
N GLY A 20 -4.97 -32.56 34.50
CA GLY A 20 -5.89 -32.03 35.51
C GLY A 20 -6.14 -30.52 35.36
N LYS A 21 -6.24 -29.81 36.49
CA LYS A 21 -6.54 -28.37 36.53
C LYS A 21 -5.32 -27.46 36.30
N TRP A 22 -4.08 -28.03 36.32
CA TRP A 22 -2.83 -27.27 36.30
C TRP A 22 -1.93 -27.76 35.17
N PRO A 23 -1.22 -26.87 34.48
CA PRO A 23 -0.18 -27.27 33.52
C PRO A 23 0.99 -27.89 34.29
N ASN A 24 1.27 -29.18 34.04
CA ASN A 24 2.32 -29.90 34.77
C ASN A 24 3.68 -29.86 34.10
N TYR A 25 3.75 -29.73 32.79
CA TYR A 25 5.01 -29.54 32.04
C TYR A 25 4.80 -28.81 30.72
N ALA A 26 5.93 -28.31 30.20
CA ALA A 26 6.03 -27.80 28.87
C ALA A 26 7.02 -28.66 28.08
N ILE A 27 6.66 -28.98 26.86
CA ILE A 27 7.61 -29.52 25.87
C ILE A 27 8.16 -28.31 25.12
N THR A 28 9.47 -28.22 25.05
CA THR A 28 10.18 -27.18 24.29
C THR A 28 10.77 -27.77 23.02
N GLU A 29 10.70 -27.02 21.93
CA GLU A 29 11.22 -27.39 20.63
C GLU A 29 11.89 -26.15 20.03
N ASP A 30 13.13 -26.28 19.57
CA ASP A 30 13.81 -25.23 18.82
C ASP A 30 13.22 -25.19 17.41
N ILE A 31 12.76 -24.04 17.00
CA ILE A 31 12.14 -23.82 15.68
C ILE A 31 12.74 -22.58 15.02
N VAL A 32 12.70 -22.55 13.69
CA VAL A 32 12.89 -21.31 12.94
C VAL A 32 11.52 -20.78 12.58
N LEU A 33 11.25 -19.53 12.88
CA LEU A 33 9.98 -18.90 12.60
C LEU A 33 9.79 -18.76 11.08
N PRO A 34 8.57 -19.03 10.55
CA PRO A 34 8.33 -19.04 9.12
C PRO A 34 8.54 -17.66 8.50
N VAL A 35 9.12 -17.62 7.32
CA VAL A 35 9.23 -16.44 6.47
C VAL A 35 8.06 -16.43 5.49
N ALA A 36 7.33 -15.32 5.44
CA ALA A 36 6.24 -15.15 4.49
C ALA A 36 6.79 -15.00 3.07
N LYS A 37 6.15 -15.68 2.11
CA LYS A 37 6.51 -15.60 0.70
C LYS A 37 6.17 -14.25 0.10
N SER A 38 6.84 -13.89 -1.00
CA SER A 38 6.53 -12.66 -1.74
C SER A 38 5.08 -12.59 -2.24
N SER A 39 4.45 -13.74 -2.52
CA SER A 39 3.05 -13.85 -2.91
C SER A 39 2.03 -13.59 -1.78
N GLU A 40 2.49 -13.58 -0.52
CA GLU A 40 1.65 -13.25 0.64
C GLU A 40 1.75 -11.77 1.02
N ASN A 41 2.79 -11.09 0.53
CA ASN A 41 3.07 -9.67 0.77
C ASN A 41 2.97 -8.91 -0.55
N VAL A 42 1.75 -8.66 -0.97
CA VAL A 42 1.47 -8.03 -2.28
C VAL A 42 0.94 -6.62 -2.08
N LEU A 43 1.50 -5.67 -2.82
CA LEU A 43 0.94 -4.35 -3.05
C LEU A 43 0.50 -4.28 -4.51
N SER A 44 -0.73 -3.87 -4.76
CA SER A 44 -1.28 -3.69 -6.09
C SER A 44 -1.90 -2.31 -6.22
N GLU A 45 -1.49 -1.56 -7.23
CA GLU A 45 -2.07 -0.27 -7.60
C GLU A 45 -2.60 -0.36 -9.02
N THR A 46 -3.85 0.02 -9.20
CA THR A 46 -4.47 0.16 -10.53
C THR A 46 -4.88 1.61 -10.72
N SER A 47 -4.28 2.29 -11.68
CA SER A 47 -4.55 3.70 -11.96
C SER A 47 -5.12 3.90 -13.35
N LYS A 48 -6.19 4.70 -13.42
CA LYS A 48 -6.68 5.28 -14.67
C LYS A 48 -6.15 6.71 -14.76
N VAL A 49 -5.49 7.01 -15.87
CA VAL A 49 -4.89 8.32 -16.11
C VAL A 49 -5.59 8.98 -17.28
N SER A 50 -6.11 10.17 -17.03
CA SER A 50 -6.74 11.01 -18.06
C SER A 50 -6.13 12.40 -18.07
N PHE A 51 -6.18 13.06 -19.23
CA PHE A 51 -5.62 14.39 -19.43
C PHE A 51 -6.73 15.44 -19.37
N ASN A 52 -6.44 16.59 -18.79
CA ASN A 52 -7.32 17.73 -18.86
C ASN A 52 -7.36 18.26 -20.31
N LYS A 53 -8.56 18.50 -20.85
CA LYS A 53 -8.74 18.90 -22.25
C LYS A 53 -8.12 20.26 -22.57
N ASP A 54 -8.14 21.20 -21.62
CA ASP A 54 -7.64 22.56 -21.80
C ASP A 54 -6.15 22.67 -21.49
N ASN A 55 -5.61 21.74 -20.67
CA ASN A 55 -4.23 21.69 -20.28
C ASN A 55 -3.73 20.24 -20.16
N LEU A 56 -3.16 19.70 -21.23
CA LEU A 56 -2.64 18.32 -21.25
C LEU A 56 -1.48 18.05 -20.28
N GLN A 57 -0.91 19.07 -19.65
CA GLN A 57 0.11 18.90 -18.61
C GLN A 57 -0.50 18.62 -17.23
N LEU A 58 -1.80 18.87 -17.07
CA LEU A 58 -2.57 18.50 -15.89
C LEU A 58 -3.25 17.14 -16.15
N ILE A 59 -2.92 16.15 -15.34
CA ILE A 59 -3.53 14.82 -15.42
C ILE A 59 -4.41 14.55 -14.21
N THR A 60 -5.44 13.75 -14.41
CA THR A 60 -6.25 13.18 -13.33
C THR A 60 -5.88 11.72 -13.19
N ILE A 61 -5.60 11.29 -11.97
CA ILE A 61 -5.28 9.92 -11.59
C ILE A 61 -6.42 9.40 -10.70
N GLU A 62 -7.06 8.32 -11.14
CA GLU A 62 -7.97 7.53 -10.34
C GLU A 62 -7.22 6.26 -9.92
N LYS A 63 -6.79 6.18 -8.66
CA LYS A 63 -6.00 5.09 -8.10
C LYS A 63 -6.85 4.17 -7.23
N GLU A 64 -6.79 2.88 -7.49
CA GLU A 64 -7.25 1.82 -6.60
C GLU A 64 -6.03 1.10 -6.03
N TYR A 65 -5.95 1.07 -4.71
CA TYR A 65 -4.87 0.48 -3.95
C TYR A 65 -5.34 -0.77 -3.21
N SER A 66 -4.50 -1.79 -3.18
CA SER A 66 -4.72 -3.01 -2.40
C SER A 66 -3.39 -3.54 -1.87
N ALA A 67 -3.31 -3.79 -0.55
CA ALA A 67 -2.13 -4.38 0.06
C ALA A 67 -2.49 -5.53 1.00
N THR A 68 -1.67 -6.59 0.94
CA THR A 68 -1.80 -7.78 1.81
C THR A 68 -0.54 -8.00 2.63
N GLY A 69 -0.63 -8.87 3.62
CA GLY A 69 0.50 -9.25 4.45
C GLY A 69 1.14 -8.06 5.17
N ASN A 70 2.46 -8.00 5.15
CA ASN A 70 3.22 -6.92 5.77
C ASN A 70 3.13 -5.61 4.99
N MET A 71 2.77 -5.65 3.70
CA MET A 71 2.70 -4.46 2.84
C MET A 71 1.63 -3.46 3.30
N LYS A 72 0.54 -3.94 3.91
CA LYS A 72 -0.57 -3.08 4.35
C LYS A 72 -0.29 -2.27 5.62
N GLN A 73 0.69 -2.67 6.44
CA GLN A 73 0.84 -2.15 7.81
C GLN A 73 1.11 -0.64 7.87
N ASN A 74 1.97 -0.14 7.00
CA ASN A 74 2.31 1.28 7.00
C ASN A 74 1.12 2.16 6.61
N ASP A 75 0.40 1.78 5.56
CA ASP A 75 -0.72 2.56 5.05
C ASP A 75 -1.94 2.45 5.97
N GLN A 76 -2.18 1.27 6.56
CA GLN A 76 -3.17 1.14 7.64
C GLN A 76 -2.87 2.09 8.80
N LYS A 77 -1.60 2.17 9.21
CA LYS A 77 -1.18 3.04 10.32
C LYS A 77 -1.33 4.53 10.01
N LYS A 78 -1.19 4.91 8.73
CA LYS A 78 -1.31 6.31 8.28
C LYS A 78 -2.76 6.71 8.05
N LEU A 79 -3.55 5.85 7.40
CA LEU A 79 -4.85 6.21 6.83
C LEU A 79 -6.05 5.76 7.67
N LEU A 80 -5.93 4.68 8.48
CA LEU A 80 -7.01 4.23 9.36
C LEU A 80 -7.08 5.09 10.61
N LEU A 81 -8.29 5.44 10.97
CA LEU A 81 -8.59 6.14 12.22
C LEU A 81 -8.83 5.13 13.35
N ALA A 82 -8.61 5.55 14.59
CA ALA A 82 -8.89 4.74 15.78
C ALA A 82 -10.36 4.26 15.82
N GLU A 83 -11.29 5.09 15.35
CA GLU A 83 -12.72 4.76 15.23
C GLU A 83 -12.96 3.56 14.29
N ASP A 84 -12.26 3.48 13.14
CA ASP A 84 -12.41 2.39 12.18
C ASP A 84 -11.92 1.06 12.76
N VAL A 85 -10.82 1.13 13.55
CA VAL A 85 -10.25 -0.02 14.25
C VAL A 85 -11.17 -0.50 15.37
N GLU A 86 -11.71 0.42 16.18
CA GLU A 86 -12.64 0.12 17.26
C GLU A 86 -13.94 -0.51 16.71
N ALA A 87 -14.50 0.07 15.64
CA ALA A 87 -15.70 -0.45 15.00
C ALA A 87 -15.50 -1.88 14.49
N ASN A 88 -14.36 -2.15 13.85
CA ASN A 88 -14.03 -3.50 13.38
C ASN A 88 -13.87 -4.48 14.54
N PHE A 89 -13.16 -4.09 15.60
CA PHE A 89 -12.96 -4.93 16.78
C PHE A 89 -14.30 -5.23 17.49
N ALA A 90 -15.17 -4.22 17.66
CA ALA A 90 -16.48 -4.37 18.25
C ALA A 90 -17.35 -5.36 17.46
N ALA A 91 -17.36 -5.24 16.12
CA ALA A 91 -18.05 -6.16 15.23
C ALA A 91 -17.51 -7.60 15.31
N LEU A 92 -16.18 -7.77 15.41
CA LEU A 92 -15.53 -9.09 15.49
C LEU A 92 -15.92 -9.88 16.75
N ILE A 93 -16.14 -9.18 17.87
CA ILE A 93 -16.50 -9.80 19.16
C ILE A 93 -18.00 -9.71 19.47
N ASP A 94 -18.81 -9.30 18.49
CA ASP A 94 -20.27 -9.10 18.63
C ASP A 94 -20.61 -8.22 19.85
N LYS A 95 -19.93 -7.08 19.94
CA LYS A 95 -20.16 -6.09 21.01
C LYS A 95 -20.30 -4.68 20.44
N GLU A 96 -20.95 -3.82 21.22
CA GLU A 96 -21.02 -2.41 20.93
C GLU A 96 -19.67 -1.72 21.12
N LYS A 97 -19.46 -0.61 20.42
CA LYS A 97 -18.30 0.25 20.64
C LYS A 97 -18.25 0.74 22.08
N VAL A 98 -17.04 0.97 22.59
CA VAL A 98 -16.85 1.48 23.95
C VAL A 98 -17.47 2.88 24.11
N THR A 99 -17.36 3.73 23.07
CA THR A 99 -17.99 5.05 23.00
C THR A 99 -19.52 4.99 23.17
N ASP A 100 -20.18 4.05 22.50
CA ASP A 100 -21.64 3.87 22.58
C ASP A 100 -22.06 3.46 24.01
N LYS A 101 -21.36 2.49 24.62
CA LYS A 101 -21.60 2.06 26.01
C LYS A 101 -21.38 3.18 27.03
N LEU A 102 -20.42 4.06 26.78
CA LEU A 102 -20.19 5.21 27.65
C LEU A 102 -21.32 6.24 27.52
N ALA A 103 -21.91 6.37 26.32
CA ALA A 103 -23.01 7.31 26.05
C ALA A 103 -24.33 6.89 26.75
N GLU A 104 -24.57 5.59 26.94
CA GLU A 104 -25.77 5.09 27.61
C GLU A 104 -25.87 5.48 29.10
N LYS A 105 -24.73 5.58 29.78
CA LYS A 105 -24.69 5.87 31.22
C LYS A 105 -24.63 7.37 31.48
N LYS A 106 -25.59 7.88 32.27
CA LYS A 106 -25.66 9.32 32.65
C LYS A 106 -24.34 9.86 33.19
N LYS A 107 -23.60 9.05 33.98
CA LYS A 107 -22.33 9.46 34.62
C LYS A 107 -21.15 9.59 33.62
N THR A 108 -21.21 8.96 32.47
CA THR A 108 -20.11 8.91 31.47
C THR A 108 -20.49 9.57 30.15
N ARG A 109 -21.71 10.12 30.04
CA ARG A 109 -22.22 10.73 28.80
C ARG A 109 -21.36 11.91 28.33
N ASP A 110 -20.91 12.76 29.25
CA ASP A 110 -20.06 13.91 28.88
C ASP A 110 -18.71 13.44 28.32
N LYS A 111 -18.11 12.38 28.90
CA LYS A 111 -16.89 11.77 28.39
C LYS A 111 -17.09 11.12 27.03
N ALA A 112 -18.25 10.49 26.79
CA ALA A 112 -18.58 9.92 25.49
C ALA A 112 -18.70 11.01 24.42
N ALA A 113 -19.36 12.13 24.76
CA ALA A 113 -19.49 13.27 23.85
C ALA A 113 -18.11 13.90 23.53
N GLU A 114 -17.24 14.04 24.52
CA GLU A 114 -15.88 14.55 24.33
C GLU A 114 -15.05 13.60 23.45
N SER A 115 -15.13 12.27 23.67
CA SER A 115 -14.48 11.28 22.84
C SER A 115 -15.00 11.30 21.41
N GLN A 116 -16.32 11.39 21.21
CA GLN A 116 -16.89 11.49 19.88
C GLN A 116 -16.43 12.74 19.15
N ALA A 117 -16.42 13.91 19.81
CA ALA A 117 -15.92 15.15 19.23
C ALA A 117 -14.44 15.06 18.83
N ALA A 118 -13.63 14.30 19.56
CA ALA A 118 -12.24 14.05 19.21
C ALA A 118 -12.12 13.15 17.95
N LEU A 119 -12.95 12.10 17.86
CA LEU A 119 -13.01 11.22 16.68
C LEU A 119 -13.49 11.98 15.44
N ASP A 120 -14.52 12.81 15.57
CA ASP A 120 -15.03 13.67 14.49
C ASP A 120 -13.95 14.63 13.97
N LYS A 121 -13.16 15.19 14.88
CA LYS A 121 -12.02 16.05 14.51
C LYS A 121 -10.92 15.29 13.75
N GLU A 122 -10.61 14.07 14.17
CA GLU A 122 -9.65 13.23 13.45
C GLU A 122 -10.20 12.81 12.08
N ARG A 123 -11.49 12.53 11.96
CA ARG A 123 -12.13 12.23 10.67
C ARG A 123 -12.00 13.38 9.68
N LEU A 124 -12.08 14.62 10.13
CA LEU A 124 -11.86 15.80 9.27
C LEU A 124 -10.41 15.88 8.74
N LYS A 125 -9.43 15.41 9.51
CA LYS A 125 -8.02 15.39 9.10
C LYS A 125 -7.68 14.24 8.14
N GLN A 126 -8.53 13.24 7.99
CA GLN A 126 -8.23 12.08 7.14
C GLN A 126 -7.93 12.49 5.69
N LYS A 127 -8.53 13.58 5.20
CA LYS A 127 -8.20 14.18 3.91
C LYS A 127 -6.72 14.54 3.80
N ASP A 128 -6.16 15.16 4.85
CA ASP A 128 -4.77 15.60 4.89
C ASP A 128 -3.84 14.38 4.88
N TYR A 129 -4.21 13.28 5.54
CA TYR A 129 -3.44 12.03 5.54
C TYR A 129 -3.34 11.40 4.14
N PHE A 130 -4.41 11.48 3.32
CA PHE A 130 -4.36 11.08 1.93
C PHE A 130 -3.51 12.01 1.07
N ILE A 131 -3.56 13.33 1.30
CA ILE A 131 -2.68 14.29 0.63
C ILE A 131 -1.22 14.02 0.96
N ASP A 132 -0.90 13.74 2.22
CA ASP A 132 0.46 13.42 2.68
C ASP A 132 0.94 12.08 2.07
N GLU A 133 0.07 11.07 1.94
CA GLU A 133 0.38 9.80 1.27
C GLU A 133 0.75 10.03 -0.20
N ILE A 134 -0.07 10.78 -0.94
CA ILE A 134 0.20 11.15 -2.33
C ILE A 134 1.53 11.92 -2.45
N LYS A 135 1.77 12.87 -1.54
CA LYS A 135 3.01 13.66 -1.49
C LYS A 135 4.23 12.78 -1.22
N GLU A 136 4.14 11.81 -0.31
CA GLU A 136 5.23 10.86 -0.06
C GLU A 136 5.51 9.98 -1.28
N GLN A 137 4.46 9.47 -1.95
CA GLN A 137 4.60 8.60 -3.12
C GLN A 137 5.24 9.33 -4.31
N TYR A 138 4.84 10.56 -4.57
CA TYR A 138 5.25 11.30 -5.78
C TYR A 138 6.25 12.43 -5.52
N GLU A 139 6.66 12.66 -4.27
CA GLU A 139 7.49 13.81 -3.82
C GLU A 139 6.90 15.16 -4.27
N GLN A 140 5.59 15.20 -4.44
CA GLN A 140 4.85 16.36 -4.89
C GLN A 140 3.42 16.33 -4.36
N GLU A 141 2.93 17.47 -3.86
CA GLU A 141 1.52 17.61 -3.47
C GLU A 141 0.60 17.51 -4.70
N PRO A 142 -0.57 16.84 -4.55
CA PRO A 142 -1.59 16.89 -5.59
C PRO A 142 -2.09 18.33 -5.76
N LYS A 143 -2.46 18.70 -6.98
CA LYS A 143 -3.11 19.98 -7.26
C LYS A 143 -4.46 20.06 -6.57
N GLU A 144 -5.16 18.93 -6.54
CA GLU A 144 -6.44 18.74 -5.89
C GLU A 144 -6.65 17.27 -5.55
N LEU A 145 -7.09 16.97 -4.33
CA LEU A 145 -7.66 15.67 -3.96
C LEU A 145 -9.18 15.75 -4.12
N ILE A 146 -9.68 15.14 -5.19
CA ILE A 146 -11.10 15.18 -5.61
C ILE A 146 -11.95 14.28 -4.71
N SER A 147 -11.48 13.02 -4.49
CA SER A 147 -12.19 12.08 -3.63
C SER A 147 -11.23 11.02 -3.08
N TYR A 148 -11.58 10.45 -1.93
CA TYR A 148 -10.91 9.32 -1.33
C TYR A 148 -11.91 8.44 -0.57
N GLU A 149 -11.63 7.15 -0.49
CA GLU A 149 -12.50 6.19 0.20
C GLU A 149 -11.72 4.95 0.61
N ILE A 150 -11.81 4.54 1.88
CA ILE A 150 -11.30 3.25 2.34
C ILE A 150 -12.36 2.19 2.05
N LYS A 151 -12.04 1.26 1.15
CA LYS A 151 -12.91 0.16 0.70
C LYS A 151 -12.90 -1.03 1.65
N SER A 152 -11.73 -1.33 2.22
CA SER A 152 -11.54 -2.39 3.21
C SER A 152 -10.41 -2.01 4.15
N ASN A 153 -10.64 -2.11 5.46
CA ASN A 153 -9.62 -1.81 6.46
C ASN A 153 -8.55 -2.91 6.62
N GLY A 154 -8.75 -4.09 6.01
CA GLY A 154 -7.81 -5.20 6.04
C GLY A 154 -7.57 -5.81 7.43
N LEU A 155 -8.45 -5.55 8.41
CA LEU A 155 -8.34 -6.06 9.78
C LEU A 155 -9.08 -7.38 9.96
N SER A 156 -10.00 -7.71 9.05
CA SER A 156 -10.75 -8.98 9.09
C SER A 156 -9.88 -10.14 8.64
N ILE A 157 -10.06 -11.31 9.25
CA ILE A 157 -9.45 -12.57 8.81
C ILE A 157 -10.02 -13.05 7.46
N TYR A 158 -11.23 -12.63 7.10
CA TYR A 158 -11.92 -13.00 5.85
C TYR A 158 -11.60 -12.05 4.69
N ASP A 159 -11.37 -10.77 4.96
CA ASP A 159 -10.85 -9.80 3.99
C ASP A 159 -9.62 -9.12 4.61
N SER A 160 -8.48 -9.75 4.40
CA SER A 160 -7.21 -9.33 4.99
C SER A 160 -6.49 -8.25 4.19
N ALA A 161 -6.99 -7.86 3.02
CA ALA A 161 -6.41 -6.80 2.21
C ALA A 161 -6.86 -5.42 2.69
N PHE A 162 -5.92 -4.51 2.86
CA PHE A 162 -6.22 -3.10 3.01
C PHE A 162 -6.46 -2.50 1.63
N LYS A 163 -7.60 -1.88 1.41
CA LYS A 163 -7.99 -1.35 0.10
C LYS A 163 -8.54 0.06 0.23
N TYR A 164 -8.08 0.94 -0.64
CA TYR A 164 -8.66 2.27 -0.79
C TYR A 164 -8.70 2.71 -2.24
N ARG A 165 -9.49 3.73 -2.52
CA ARG A 165 -9.56 4.44 -3.79
C ARG A 165 -9.38 5.91 -3.54
N GLU A 166 -8.66 6.57 -4.43
CA GLU A 166 -8.50 8.02 -4.44
C GLU A 166 -8.51 8.56 -5.87
N VAL A 167 -8.96 9.79 -6.01
CA VAL A 167 -8.96 10.52 -7.27
C VAL A 167 -8.33 11.88 -7.03
N PHE A 168 -7.30 12.21 -7.76
CA PHE A 168 -6.57 13.46 -7.60
C PHE A 168 -5.99 13.96 -8.92
N THR A 169 -5.60 15.22 -8.95
CA THR A 169 -4.94 15.84 -10.11
C THR A 169 -3.48 16.14 -9.81
N MET A 170 -2.62 15.93 -10.83
CA MET A 170 -1.18 16.14 -10.74
C MET A 170 -0.64 16.89 -11.95
N GLU A 171 0.38 17.68 -11.71
CA GLU A 171 1.20 18.35 -12.73
C GLU A 171 2.60 17.70 -12.79
N ASN A 172 3.43 18.12 -13.75
CA ASN A 172 4.84 17.70 -13.90
C ASN A 172 5.09 16.22 -14.31
N PHE A 173 4.05 15.46 -14.64
CA PHE A 173 4.17 14.14 -15.25
C PHE A 173 4.29 14.22 -16.77
N VAL A 174 3.76 15.29 -17.34
CA VAL A 174 3.71 15.53 -18.77
C VAL A 174 4.52 16.76 -19.14
N LYS A 175 5.49 16.60 -20.03
CA LYS A 175 6.31 17.69 -20.55
C LYS A 175 5.92 17.99 -21.99
N LYS A 176 5.71 19.28 -22.32
CA LYS A 176 5.50 19.74 -23.69
C LYS A 176 6.85 19.85 -24.41
N ALA A 177 6.94 19.24 -25.59
CA ALA A 177 8.12 19.29 -26.47
C ALA A 177 7.67 19.65 -27.89
N GLY A 178 7.57 20.94 -28.19
CA GLY A 178 7.00 21.45 -29.43
C GLY A 178 5.50 21.10 -29.54
N ASN A 179 5.14 20.34 -30.57
CA ASN A 179 3.78 19.84 -30.77
C ASN A 179 3.52 18.48 -30.09
N ASN A 180 4.53 17.93 -29.44
CA ASN A 180 4.44 16.64 -28.77
C ASN A 180 4.33 16.82 -27.24
N PHE A 181 3.80 15.78 -26.58
CA PHE A 181 3.80 15.66 -25.13
C PHE A 181 4.51 14.37 -24.72
N ILE A 182 5.34 14.46 -23.71
CA ILE A 182 6.10 13.32 -23.17
C ILE A 182 5.55 13.03 -21.79
N LEU A 183 4.90 11.90 -21.63
CA LEU A 183 4.45 11.38 -20.32
C LEU A 183 5.57 10.51 -19.74
N ASP A 184 6.03 10.83 -18.54
CA ASP A 184 6.94 9.99 -17.77
C ASP A 184 6.13 8.91 -17.02
N ALA A 185 5.87 7.81 -17.72
CA ALA A 185 5.09 6.70 -17.14
C ALA A 185 5.78 6.05 -15.93
N GLY A 186 7.12 6.16 -15.83
CA GLY A 186 7.86 5.65 -14.69
C GLY A 186 7.49 6.36 -13.38
N LYS A 187 7.20 7.64 -13.44
CA LYS A 187 6.77 8.44 -12.28
C LYS A 187 5.41 8.01 -11.72
N LEU A 188 4.55 7.38 -12.52
CA LEU A 188 3.25 6.90 -12.05
C LEU A 188 3.37 5.82 -10.97
N MET A 189 4.51 5.14 -10.88
CA MET A 189 4.79 4.17 -9.81
C MET A 189 5.32 4.83 -8.51
N GLY A 190 5.39 6.16 -8.46
CA GLY A 190 6.07 6.90 -7.41
C GLY A 190 7.55 7.17 -7.72
N VAL A 191 8.19 7.88 -6.81
CA VAL A 191 9.61 8.26 -6.97
C VAL A 191 10.50 7.14 -6.45
N TYR A 192 11.51 6.79 -7.25
CA TYR A 192 12.52 5.80 -6.88
C TYR A 192 13.88 6.47 -6.76
N LYS A 193 14.53 6.24 -5.63
CA LYS A 193 15.92 6.66 -5.45
C LYS A 193 16.80 5.93 -6.49
N LYS A 194 17.49 6.71 -7.31
CA LYS A 194 18.55 6.16 -8.17
C LYS A 194 19.76 5.80 -7.32
N THR A 195 20.18 4.56 -7.41
CA THR A 195 21.43 4.09 -6.79
C THR A 195 22.62 4.64 -7.56
N ASP A 196 23.55 5.30 -6.90
CA ASP A 196 24.81 5.70 -7.53
C ASP A 196 25.79 4.51 -7.66
N GLU A 197 26.94 4.73 -8.34
CA GLU A 197 27.91 3.65 -8.53
C GLU A 197 28.53 3.16 -7.21
N LYS A 198 28.68 4.04 -6.23
CA LYS A 198 29.21 3.68 -4.90
C LYS A 198 28.22 2.83 -4.12
N GLU A 199 26.94 3.14 -4.23
CA GLU A 199 25.86 2.36 -3.60
C GLU A 199 25.68 0.97 -4.25
N ARG A 200 26.13 0.80 -5.51
CA ARG A 200 26.09 -0.51 -6.20
C ARG A 200 27.19 -1.46 -5.71
N THR A 201 28.32 -0.93 -5.23
CA THR A 201 29.43 -1.71 -4.66
C THR A 201 29.26 -1.75 -3.14
N ARG A 202 28.32 -2.52 -2.69
CA ARG A 202 28.00 -2.64 -1.27
C ARG A 202 28.93 -3.64 -0.59
N THR A 203 29.17 -3.37 0.69
CA THR A 203 29.93 -4.26 1.61
C THR A 203 29.08 -4.69 2.80
N LEU A 204 27.81 -4.30 2.81
CA LEU A 204 26.85 -4.61 3.88
C LEU A 204 25.67 -5.39 3.30
N ASP A 205 25.17 -6.32 4.11
CA ASP A 205 23.96 -7.07 3.83
C ASP A 205 22.74 -6.15 3.72
N ILE A 206 21.74 -6.56 2.94
CA ILE A 206 20.46 -5.87 2.83
C ILE A 206 19.40 -6.68 3.56
N TYR A 207 18.78 -6.03 4.55
CA TYR A 207 17.58 -6.54 5.20
C TYR A 207 16.37 -5.75 4.72
N MET A 208 15.35 -6.46 4.25
CA MET A 208 14.06 -5.91 3.88
C MET A 208 13.00 -6.43 4.85
N PRO A 209 11.94 -5.67 5.14
CA PRO A 209 10.89 -6.11 6.08
C PRO A 209 10.23 -7.43 5.69
N SER A 210 10.14 -7.72 4.37
CA SER A 210 9.59 -8.99 3.85
C SER A 210 9.97 -9.19 2.38
N ALA A 211 10.01 -10.44 1.95
CA ALA A 211 9.85 -10.81 0.55
C ALA A 211 8.50 -10.26 0.08
N ARG A 212 8.41 -9.66 -1.13
CA ARG A 212 7.21 -8.92 -1.56
C ARG A 212 7.04 -8.85 -3.07
N THR A 213 5.81 -8.65 -3.49
CA THR A 213 5.46 -8.38 -4.89
C THR A 213 4.73 -7.04 -4.99
N LEU A 214 5.18 -6.20 -5.90
CA LEU A 214 4.58 -4.90 -6.22
C LEU A 214 4.01 -4.98 -7.63
N VAL A 215 2.72 -4.71 -7.78
CA VAL A 215 2.00 -4.75 -9.06
C VAL A 215 1.42 -3.38 -9.35
N TYR A 216 1.82 -2.79 -10.46
CA TYR A 216 1.29 -1.51 -10.93
C TYR A 216 0.63 -1.70 -12.29
N THR A 217 -0.61 -1.25 -12.40
CA THR A 217 -1.37 -1.26 -13.65
C THR A 217 -1.84 0.15 -13.97
N PHE A 218 -1.47 0.66 -15.14
CA PHE A 218 -1.87 1.98 -15.62
C PHE A 218 -2.69 1.83 -16.89
N ASN A 219 -3.86 2.43 -16.90
CA ASN A 219 -4.71 2.59 -18.08
C ASN A 219 -4.72 4.09 -18.41
N ILE A 220 -4.01 4.46 -19.48
CA ILE A 220 -3.76 5.86 -19.86
C ILE A 220 -4.58 6.17 -21.10
N SER A 221 -5.59 7.01 -20.97
CA SER A 221 -6.45 7.42 -22.09
C SER A 221 -5.72 8.43 -22.97
N ILE A 222 -5.60 8.13 -24.25
CA ILE A 222 -4.95 9.00 -25.24
C ILE A 222 -5.89 10.18 -25.56
N PRO A 223 -5.44 11.44 -25.45
CA PRO A 223 -6.26 12.59 -25.84
C PRO A 223 -6.66 12.54 -27.30
N GLU A 224 -7.86 13.05 -27.61
CA GLU A 224 -8.37 13.12 -28.98
C GLU A 224 -7.41 13.90 -29.91
N GLY A 225 -7.15 13.36 -31.10
CA GLY A 225 -6.23 13.93 -32.07
C GLY A 225 -4.74 13.59 -31.83
N TYR A 226 -4.41 12.80 -30.82
CA TYR A 226 -3.05 12.36 -30.52
C TYR A 226 -2.86 10.87 -30.82
N SER A 227 -1.61 10.50 -31.09
CA SER A 227 -1.16 9.12 -31.18
C SER A 227 0.04 8.88 -30.26
N VAL A 228 0.26 7.63 -29.84
CA VAL A 228 1.32 7.26 -28.92
C VAL A 228 2.47 6.57 -29.65
N LYS A 229 3.71 6.84 -29.20
CA LYS A 229 4.95 6.18 -29.65
C LYS A 229 5.73 5.72 -28.43
N GLY A 230 6.64 4.74 -28.62
CA GLY A 230 7.54 4.26 -27.57
C GLY A 230 6.95 3.17 -26.68
N ILE A 231 5.79 2.61 -27.02
CA ILE A 231 5.12 1.56 -26.23
C ILE A 231 5.98 0.29 -26.19
N ASP A 232 6.56 -0.11 -27.33
CA ASP A 232 7.34 -1.36 -27.45
C ASP A 232 8.60 -1.32 -26.57
N GLU A 233 9.21 -0.16 -26.40
CA GLU A 233 10.40 0.04 -25.57
C GLU A 233 10.12 -0.16 -24.07
N MET A 234 8.87 -0.12 -23.66
CA MET A 234 8.43 -0.33 -22.28
C MET A 234 8.32 -1.83 -21.92
N ASN A 235 8.36 -2.72 -22.91
CA ASN A 235 8.33 -4.16 -22.67
C ASN A 235 9.73 -4.63 -22.24
N LYS A 236 9.88 -4.92 -20.94
CA LYS A 236 11.16 -5.31 -20.33
C LYS A 236 10.96 -6.50 -19.40
N LYS A 237 11.93 -7.40 -19.41
CA LYS A 237 12.03 -8.47 -18.42
C LYS A 237 13.46 -8.56 -17.93
N VAL A 238 13.65 -8.46 -16.62
CA VAL A 238 14.92 -8.71 -15.93
C VAL A 238 14.62 -9.60 -14.74
N GLU A 239 15.38 -10.66 -14.58
CA GLU A 239 15.15 -11.65 -13.52
C GLU A 239 16.50 -12.25 -13.08
N ASN A 240 16.67 -12.42 -11.79
CA ASN A 240 17.77 -13.13 -11.16
C ASN A 240 17.26 -13.85 -9.90
N GLU A 241 18.16 -14.44 -9.11
CA GLU A 241 17.81 -15.17 -7.90
C GLU A 241 17.18 -14.27 -6.82
N THR A 242 17.56 -12.99 -6.75
CA THR A 242 17.14 -12.01 -5.75
C THR A 242 15.80 -11.38 -6.07
N ALA A 243 15.60 -10.99 -7.34
CA ALA A 243 14.45 -10.20 -7.74
C ALA A 243 14.06 -10.41 -9.21
N SER A 244 12.83 -10.05 -9.54
CA SER A 244 12.37 -9.93 -10.92
C SER A 244 11.69 -8.59 -11.18
N PHE A 245 11.85 -8.09 -12.40
CA PHE A 245 11.15 -6.93 -12.95
C PHE A 245 10.56 -7.30 -14.30
N VAL A 246 9.27 -7.17 -14.45
CA VAL A 246 8.56 -7.39 -15.71
C VAL A 246 7.69 -6.17 -15.98
N SER A 247 7.88 -5.54 -17.14
CA SER A 247 7.03 -4.47 -17.63
C SER A 247 6.44 -4.87 -18.99
N THR A 248 5.13 -4.68 -19.13
CA THR A 248 4.43 -4.90 -20.40
C THR A 248 3.57 -3.69 -20.71
N ALA A 249 3.58 -3.26 -21.95
CA ALA A 249 2.76 -2.16 -22.45
C ALA A 249 2.05 -2.55 -23.74
N LYS A 250 0.79 -2.19 -23.86
CA LYS A 250 -0.06 -2.49 -25.01
C LYS A 250 -0.97 -1.32 -25.33
N LEU A 251 -1.22 -1.11 -26.62
CA LEU A 251 -2.26 -0.22 -27.09
C LEU A 251 -3.58 -0.99 -27.21
N ASN A 252 -4.60 -0.56 -26.50
CA ASN A 252 -5.93 -1.14 -26.50
C ASN A 252 -6.96 -0.06 -26.96
N GLY A 253 -7.22 0.00 -28.25
CA GLY A 253 -8.07 1.08 -28.79
C GLY A 253 -7.45 2.45 -28.59
N ASN A 254 -8.09 3.30 -27.78
CA ASN A 254 -7.60 4.65 -27.44
C ASN A 254 -6.91 4.72 -26.08
N ASP A 255 -6.59 3.58 -25.46
CA ASP A 255 -5.92 3.51 -24.18
C ASP A 255 -4.58 2.78 -24.27
N VAL A 256 -3.59 3.24 -23.52
CA VAL A 256 -2.34 2.50 -23.30
C VAL A 256 -2.46 1.79 -21.95
N ALA A 257 -2.43 0.45 -21.98
CA ALA A 257 -2.36 -0.37 -20.78
C ALA A 257 -0.90 -0.74 -20.50
N ILE A 258 -0.41 -0.38 -19.31
CA ILE A 258 0.94 -0.71 -18.83
C ILE A 258 0.78 -1.52 -17.55
N THR A 259 1.49 -2.65 -17.46
CA THR A 259 1.60 -3.42 -16.22
C THR A 259 3.06 -3.59 -15.85
N VAL A 260 3.40 -3.28 -14.62
CA VAL A 260 4.75 -3.46 -14.06
C VAL A 260 4.64 -4.36 -12.83
N ILE A 261 5.40 -5.44 -12.82
CA ILE A 261 5.51 -6.37 -11.70
C ILE A 261 6.95 -6.37 -11.21
N ARG A 262 7.14 -6.14 -9.93
CA ARG A 262 8.43 -6.26 -9.24
C ARG A 262 8.27 -7.28 -8.14
N THR A 263 9.14 -8.28 -8.12
CA THR A 263 9.16 -9.30 -7.07
C THR A 263 10.52 -9.31 -6.41
N TYR A 264 10.55 -9.22 -5.10
CA TYR A 264 11.73 -9.46 -4.27
C TYR A 264 11.53 -10.81 -3.61
N HIS A 265 12.39 -11.78 -3.97
CA HIS A 265 12.21 -13.18 -3.60
C HIS A 265 12.56 -13.45 -2.15
N HIS A 266 13.49 -12.68 -1.59
CA HIS A 266 13.98 -12.82 -0.22
C HIS A 266 13.80 -11.52 0.57
N ASN A 267 13.88 -11.61 1.88
CA ASN A 267 13.93 -10.47 2.80
C ASN A 267 15.36 -10.16 3.27
N PHE A 268 16.31 -11.01 2.91
CA PHE A 268 17.73 -10.87 3.22
C PHE A 268 18.57 -11.16 1.99
N GLU A 269 19.55 -10.30 1.72
CA GLU A 269 20.51 -10.46 0.64
C GLU A 269 21.92 -10.19 1.20
N PRO A 270 22.85 -11.16 1.14
CA PRO A 270 24.23 -10.96 1.59
C PRO A 270 24.97 -9.95 0.71
N ALA A 271 26.09 -9.39 1.23
CA ALA A 271 26.94 -8.42 0.54
C ALA A 271 27.59 -8.97 -0.73
#